data_e1ce5802bdd44a6a712a99d79ff85e7f
#
_entry.id   e1ce5802bdd44a6a712a99d79ff85e7f
#
_cell.length_a   1.000
_cell.length_b   1.000
_cell.length_c   1.000
_cell.angle_alpha   90.00
_cell.angle_beta   90.00
_cell.angle_gamma   90.00
#
_symmetry.space_group_name_H-M   'P 1'
#
loop_
_entity.id
_entity.type
_entity.pdbx_description
1 polymer ?
#
loop_
_entity_poly.entity_id
_entity_poly.type
_entity_poly.pdbx_seq_one_letter_code
_entity_poly.pdbx_strand_id
1 'polypeptide(L)'
;VDSLKTLISGIGSRSAQLAAASEETSAVTMQTTTSIQEQKSQIAQVAAATTEMHSTSLVVSQSAEDTLRQIQHADEEAEKVKAISEENIRTIEVLARDVDEAAQVINKLHQDSASIGGILDVIRGVADQTNLLALNAAIEAARAGEHGRGFAVVADEVRTLASRTQQSTQEINSMIEVLQAGAEKAVAVMNQGKEQTSVCVEKTEQSTQALQLISDAVHKAYDVSSQIAQAAKEQNVVSQEISEKLENIVNIAEETSVGAHQTSASSHEVAKLAEELQHSVQQFKV
;
A
#
# COMPACT_ATOMS: atom_id res chain seq x y z
N VAL A 1 -60.30 24.14 -82.37
CA VAL A 1 -61.10 23.49 -81.35
C VAL A 1 -60.25 22.41 -80.64
N ASP A 2 -59.57 21.49 -81.41
CA ASP A 2 -58.79 20.37 -80.81
C ASP A 2 -57.59 20.80 -79.98
N SER A 3 -56.88 21.87 -80.33
CA SER A 3 -55.79 22.45 -79.54
C SER A 3 -56.26 23.02 -78.24
N LEU A 4 -57.41 23.62 -78.19
CA LEU A 4 -57.99 24.16 -76.94
C LEU A 4 -58.44 23.02 -76.06
N LYS A 5 -59.04 21.99 -76.64
CA LYS A 5 -59.45 20.79 -75.87
C LYS A 5 -58.25 20.09 -75.23
N THR A 6 -57.16 19.96 -75.99
CA THR A 6 -55.86 19.35 -75.45
C THR A 6 -55.25 20.20 -74.37
N LEU A 7 -55.25 21.54 -74.50
CA LEU A 7 -54.80 22.50 -73.44
C LEU A 7 -55.60 22.38 -72.17
N ILE A 8 -56.94 22.42 -72.28
CA ILE A 8 -57.86 22.33 -71.15
C ILE A 8 -57.71 21.01 -70.39
N SER A 9 -57.64 19.88 -71.12
CA SER A 9 -57.37 18.54 -70.55
C SER A 9 -56.02 18.51 -69.86
N GLY A 10 -54.98 19.09 -70.49
CA GLY A 10 -53.62 19.16 -69.96
C GLY A 10 -53.55 19.99 -68.64
N ILE A 11 -54.29 21.13 -68.59
CA ILE A 11 -54.39 21.95 -67.35
C ILE A 11 -55.08 21.15 -66.22
N GLY A 12 -56.23 20.51 -66.54
CA GLY A 12 -56.93 19.68 -65.53
C GLY A 12 -56.08 18.56 -64.95
N SER A 13 -55.32 17.82 -65.80
CA SER A 13 -54.43 16.78 -65.34
C SER A 13 -53.26 17.30 -64.47
N ARG A 14 -52.67 18.43 -64.87
CA ARG A 14 -51.57 19.05 -64.05
C ARG A 14 -52.08 19.64 -62.74
N SER A 15 -53.30 20.21 -62.69
CA SER A 15 -53.91 20.66 -61.47
C SER A 15 -54.14 19.51 -60.47
N ALA A 16 -54.62 18.35 -60.95
CA ALA A 16 -54.80 17.18 -60.12
C ALA A 16 -53.44 16.66 -59.58
N GLN A 17 -52.39 16.66 -60.44
CA GLN A 17 -51.04 16.30 -59.97
C GLN A 17 -50.50 17.29 -58.93
N LEU A 18 -50.78 18.60 -59.09
CA LEU A 18 -50.35 19.64 -58.14
C LEU A 18 -51.06 19.51 -56.78
N ALA A 19 -52.36 19.22 -56.80
CA ALA A 19 -53.12 18.97 -55.57
C ALA A 19 -52.52 17.72 -54.83
N ALA A 20 -52.31 16.61 -55.54
CA ALA A 20 -51.73 15.41 -54.94
C ALA A 20 -50.31 15.64 -54.36
N ALA A 21 -49.46 16.37 -55.09
CA ALA A 21 -48.10 16.70 -54.63
C ALA A 21 -48.12 17.62 -53.39
N SER A 22 -49.12 18.54 -53.32
CA SER A 22 -49.29 19.40 -52.16
C SER A 22 -49.79 18.66 -50.93
N GLU A 23 -50.71 17.69 -51.10
CA GLU A 23 -51.15 16.80 -50.00
C GLU A 23 -49.98 15.94 -49.49
N GLU A 24 -49.15 15.38 -50.40
CA GLU A 24 -47.96 14.61 -50.04
C GLU A 24 -46.97 15.50 -49.26
N THR A 25 -46.72 16.73 -49.72
CA THR A 25 -45.83 17.69 -49.02
C THR A 25 -46.37 18.01 -47.63
N SER A 26 -47.71 18.21 -47.50
CA SER A 26 -48.33 18.42 -46.18
C SER A 26 -48.15 17.21 -45.26
N ALA A 27 -48.27 15.98 -45.74
CA ALA A 27 -48.03 14.76 -44.95
C ALA A 27 -46.59 14.66 -44.51
N VAL A 28 -45.62 14.93 -45.41
CA VAL A 28 -44.17 14.93 -45.05
C VAL A 28 -43.86 16.00 -43.98
N THR A 29 -44.45 17.19 -44.05
CA THR A 29 -44.20 18.22 -43.06
C THR A 29 -44.83 17.89 -41.71
N MET A 30 -45.98 17.21 -41.66
CA MET A 30 -46.54 16.67 -40.39
C MET A 30 -45.62 15.62 -39.81
N GLN A 31 -45.11 14.71 -40.59
CA GLN A 31 -44.11 13.73 -40.12
C GLN A 31 -42.84 14.41 -39.63
N THR A 32 -42.36 15.44 -40.31
CA THR A 32 -41.21 16.25 -39.88
C THR A 32 -41.45 16.87 -38.51
N THR A 33 -42.62 17.45 -38.26
CA THR A 33 -43.00 18.03 -36.96
C THR A 33 -43.00 16.99 -35.85
N THR A 34 -43.51 15.78 -36.12
CA THR A 34 -43.48 14.65 -35.19
C THR A 34 -42.04 14.27 -34.85
N SER A 35 -41.17 14.12 -35.85
CA SER A 35 -39.76 13.78 -35.69
C SER A 35 -39.00 14.85 -34.88
N ILE A 36 -39.29 16.13 -35.06
CA ILE A 36 -38.73 17.23 -34.28
C ILE A 36 -39.16 17.13 -32.80
N GLN A 37 -40.39 16.74 -32.54
CA GLN A 37 -40.88 16.59 -31.16
C GLN A 37 -40.14 15.44 -30.45
N GLU A 38 -39.92 14.30 -31.13
CA GLU A 38 -39.12 13.20 -30.65
C GLU A 38 -37.66 13.61 -30.42
N GLN A 39 -37.07 14.37 -31.36
CA GLN A 39 -35.73 14.91 -31.26
C GLN A 39 -35.58 15.82 -30.03
N LYS A 40 -36.54 16.74 -29.76
CA LYS A 40 -36.53 17.58 -28.55
C LYS A 40 -36.54 16.75 -27.27
N SER A 41 -37.27 15.63 -27.23
CA SER A 41 -37.30 14.72 -26.10
C SER A 41 -35.94 14.07 -25.88
N GLN A 42 -35.28 13.61 -26.97
CA GLN A 42 -33.93 13.02 -26.90
C GLN A 42 -32.90 14.05 -26.46
N ILE A 43 -32.95 15.26 -26.95
CA ILE A 43 -32.08 16.38 -26.53
C ILE A 43 -32.21 16.62 -25.02
N ALA A 44 -33.41 16.62 -24.49
CA ALA A 44 -33.65 16.82 -23.04
C ALA A 44 -32.98 15.68 -22.21
N GLN A 45 -33.05 14.43 -22.69
CA GLN A 45 -32.38 13.30 -22.05
C GLN A 45 -30.86 13.43 -22.09
N VAL A 46 -30.29 13.82 -23.23
CA VAL A 46 -28.85 14.04 -23.39
C VAL A 46 -28.39 15.21 -22.51
N ALA A 47 -29.15 16.28 -22.39
CA ALA A 47 -28.87 17.41 -21.54
C ALA A 47 -28.81 17.01 -20.04
N ALA A 48 -29.79 16.18 -19.60
CA ALA A 48 -29.78 15.63 -18.24
C ALA A 48 -28.54 14.76 -17.99
N ALA A 49 -28.20 13.85 -18.92
CA ALA A 49 -27.01 13.01 -18.82
C ALA A 49 -25.71 13.82 -18.82
N THR A 50 -25.65 14.92 -19.60
CA THR A 50 -24.49 15.82 -19.63
C THR A 50 -24.33 16.57 -18.31
N THR A 51 -25.43 16.99 -17.69
CA THR A 51 -25.42 17.62 -16.34
C THR A 51 -24.92 16.64 -15.29
N GLU A 52 -25.35 15.38 -15.34
CA GLU A 52 -24.88 14.33 -14.44
C GLU A 52 -23.39 14.02 -14.67
N MET A 53 -22.94 13.97 -15.92
CA MET A 53 -21.54 13.80 -16.28
C MET A 53 -20.68 14.94 -15.72
N HIS A 54 -21.11 16.19 -15.85
CA HIS A 54 -20.44 17.35 -15.27
C HIS A 54 -20.29 17.21 -13.74
N SER A 55 -21.38 16.90 -13.05
CA SER A 55 -21.38 16.70 -11.60
C SER A 55 -20.46 15.55 -11.18
N THR A 56 -20.51 14.41 -11.88
CA THR A 56 -19.67 13.26 -11.63
C THR A 56 -18.20 13.58 -11.85
N SER A 57 -17.85 14.31 -12.91
CA SER A 57 -16.48 14.74 -13.19
C SER A 57 -15.90 15.62 -12.09
N LEU A 58 -16.71 16.52 -11.51
CA LEU A 58 -16.30 17.32 -10.35
C LEU A 58 -15.98 16.43 -9.13
N VAL A 59 -16.85 15.46 -8.84
CA VAL A 59 -16.65 14.51 -7.71
C VAL A 59 -15.39 13.66 -7.93
N VAL A 60 -15.18 13.17 -9.17
CA VAL A 60 -13.98 12.38 -9.52
C VAL A 60 -12.72 13.24 -9.37
N SER A 61 -12.73 14.48 -9.85
CA SER A 61 -11.59 15.40 -9.70
C SER A 61 -11.26 15.64 -8.23
N GLN A 62 -12.27 15.91 -7.39
CA GLN A 62 -12.08 16.11 -5.95
C GLN A 62 -11.55 14.85 -5.26
N SER A 63 -12.11 13.69 -5.61
CA SER A 63 -11.64 12.40 -5.04
C SER A 63 -10.20 12.08 -5.42
N ALA A 64 -9.80 12.42 -6.64
CA ALA A 64 -8.43 12.26 -7.09
C ALA A 64 -7.46 13.20 -6.33
N GLU A 65 -7.86 14.45 -6.08
CA GLU A 65 -7.07 15.39 -5.27
C GLU A 65 -6.96 14.96 -3.81
N ASP A 66 -8.02 14.39 -3.23
CA ASP A 66 -8.00 13.83 -1.88
C ASP A 66 -7.08 12.60 -1.81
N THR A 67 -7.11 11.76 -2.85
CA THR A 67 -6.22 10.60 -2.98
C THR A 67 -4.76 11.04 -3.09
N LEU A 68 -4.45 12.08 -3.85
CA LEU A 68 -3.08 12.64 -3.95
C LEU A 68 -2.55 13.09 -2.58
N ARG A 69 -3.39 13.71 -1.75
CA ARG A 69 -3.00 14.10 -0.38
C ARG A 69 -2.71 12.89 0.51
N GLN A 70 -3.53 11.83 0.41
CA GLN A 70 -3.30 10.60 1.16
C GLN A 70 -2.02 9.87 0.71
N ILE A 71 -1.74 9.86 -0.59
CA ILE A 71 -0.52 9.31 -1.18
C ILE A 71 0.72 10.06 -0.67
N GLN A 72 0.69 11.39 -0.63
CA GLN A 72 1.77 12.18 -0.05
C GLN A 72 2.03 11.83 1.42
N HIS A 73 0.98 11.72 2.22
CA HIS A 73 1.10 11.32 3.62
C HIS A 73 1.68 9.91 3.76
N ALA A 74 1.26 8.97 2.90
CA ALA A 74 1.80 7.60 2.92
C ALA A 74 3.29 7.56 2.55
N ASP A 75 3.74 8.38 1.61
CA ASP A 75 5.15 8.51 1.24
C ASP A 75 5.99 9.07 2.41
N GLU A 76 5.52 10.14 3.05
CA GLU A 76 6.17 10.69 4.24
C GLU A 76 6.31 9.68 5.38
N GLU A 77 5.27 8.86 5.63
CA GLU A 77 5.31 7.83 6.66
C GLU A 77 6.24 6.67 6.26
N ALA A 78 6.28 6.29 4.99
CA ALA A 78 7.21 5.27 4.49
C ALA A 78 8.67 5.70 4.68
N GLU A 79 9.01 6.95 4.38
CA GLU A 79 10.36 7.49 4.61
C GLU A 79 10.72 7.54 6.10
N LYS A 80 9.78 7.90 6.99
CA LYS A 80 10.02 7.84 8.44
C LYS A 80 10.30 6.42 8.92
N VAL A 81 9.51 5.44 8.47
CA VAL A 81 9.70 4.03 8.87
C VAL A 81 11.03 3.50 8.33
N LYS A 82 11.45 3.92 7.14
CA LYS A 82 12.76 3.58 6.58
C LYS A 82 13.89 4.13 7.44
N ALA A 83 13.82 5.40 7.86
CA ALA A 83 14.82 5.99 8.74
C ALA A 83 14.90 5.27 10.10
N ILE A 84 13.75 4.90 10.69
CA ILE A 84 13.70 4.10 11.92
C ILE A 84 14.32 2.72 11.72
N SER A 85 14.10 2.09 10.57
CA SER A 85 14.69 0.78 10.24
C SER A 85 16.21 0.85 10.14
N GLU A 86 16.75 1.90 9.53
CA GLU A 86 18.20 2.13 9.46
C GLU A 86 18.81 2.39 10.84
N GLU A 87 18.13 3.13 11.71
CA GLU A 87 18.56 3.34 13.10
C GLU A 87 18.52 2.04 13.90
N ASN A 88 17.49 1.20 13.70
CA ASN A 88 17.39 -0.11 14.33
C ASN A 88 18.56 -1.01 13.94
N ILE A 89 18.97 -1.05 12.65
CA ILE A 89 20.13 -1.81 12.20
C ILE A 89 21.39 -1.38 12.97
N ARG A 90 21.65 -0.06 13.05
CA ARG A 90 22.80 0.46 13.80
C ARG A 90 22.75 0.08 15.28
N THR A 91 21.59 0.13 15.88
CA THR A 91 21.40 -0.22 17.31
C THR A 91 21.66 -1.72 17.53
N ILE A 92 21.19 -2.58 16.63
CA ILE A 92 21.41 -4.02 16.70
C ILE A 92 22.90 -4.36 16.48
N GLU A 93 23.61 -3.65 15.60
CA GLU A 93 25.05 -3.81 15.39
C GLU A 93 25.86 -3.42 16.63
N VAL A 94 25.43 -2.39 17.37
CA VAL A 94 26.03 -2.04 18.67
C VAL A 94 25.79 -3.17 19.65
N LEU A 95 24.55 -3.65 19.79
CA LEU A 95 24.18 -4.75 20.67
C LEU A 95 24.99 -6.03 20.35
N ALA A 96 25.19 -6.34 19.08
CA ALA A 96 25.98 -7.49 18.67
C ALA A 96 27.45 -7.39 19.15
N ARG A 97 28.04 -6.17 19.12
CA ARG A 97 29.39 -5.92 19.66
C ARG A 97 29.43 -6.07 21.17
N ASP A 98 28.44 -5.51 21.89
CA ASP A 98 28.39 -5.59 23.34
C ASP A 98 28.24 -7.03 23.83
N VAL A 99 27.44 -7.85 23.13
CA VAL A 99 27.29 -9.29 23.38
C VAL A 99 28.59 -10.02 23.14
N ASP A 100 29.33 -9.70 22.07
CA ASP A 100 30.64 -10.30 21.76
C ASP A 100 31.68 -9.92 22.83
N GLU A 101 31.74 -8.69 23.27
CA GLU A 101 32.63 -8.24 24.34
C GLU A 101 32.29 -8.93 25.66
N ALA A 102 31.01 -9.04 26.02
CA ALA A 102 30.57 -9.77 27.21
C ALA A 102 31.01 -11.27 27.15
N ALA A 103 30.88 -11.90 25.98
CA ALA A 103 31.33 -13.27 25.79
C ALA A 103 32.85 -13.42 26.00
N GLN A 104 33.65 -12.47 25.54
CA GLN A 104 35.10 -12.46 25.74
C GLN A 104 35.47 -12.32 27.22
N VAL A 105 34.80 -11.40 27.95
CA VAL A 105 35.02 -11.20 29.39
C VAL A 105 34.69 -12.45 30.18
N ILE A 106 33.60 -13.14 29.87
CA ILE A 106 33.18 -14.37 30.53
C ILE A 106 34.13 -15.51 30.20
N ASN A 107 34.62 -15.61 28.95
CA ASN A 107 35.65 -16.58 28.57
C ASN A 107 36.95 -16.39 29.37
N LYS A 108 37.36 -15.13 29.57
CA LYS A 108 38.51 -14.82 30.40
C LYS A 108 38.29 -15.23 31.86
N LEU A 109 37.10 -14.96 32.42
CA LEU A 109 36.75 -15.41 33.77
C LEU A 109 36.78 -16.91 33.90
N HIS A 110 36.35 -17.67 32.91
CA HIS A 110 36.45 -19.12 32.86
C HIS A 110 37.92 -19.57 32.90
N GLN A 111 38.82 -18.95 32.10
CA GLN A 111 40.25 -19.25 32.10
C GLN A 111 40.93 -18.91 33.44
N ASP A 112 40.62 -17.76 33.99
CA ASP A 112 41.18 -17.33 35.28
C ASP A 112 40.73 -18.28 36.40
N SER A 113 39.45 -18.72 36.39
CA SER A 113 38.91 -19.71 37.31
C SER A 113 39.63 -21.10 37.16
N ALA A 114 39.92 -21.52 35.96
CA ALA A 114 40.70 -22.75 35.73
C ALA A 114 42.11 -22.63 36.29
N SER A 115 42.74 -21.47 36.16
CA SER A 115 44.05 -21.20 36.73
C SER A 115 44.04 -21.25 38.28
N ILE A 116 42.95 -20.71 38.89
CA ILE A 116 42.75 -20.79 40.36
C ILE A 116 42.62 -22.29 40.80
N GLY A 117 41.86 -23.09 40.04
CA GLY A 117 41.73 -24.53 40.31
C GLY A 117 43.10 -25.24 40.34
N GLY A 118 43.97 -24.93 39.37
CA GLY A 118 45.34 -25.47 39.37
C GLY A 118 46.17 -25.06 40.59
N ILE A 119 46.00 -23.83 41.07
CA ILE A 119 46.68 -23.38 42.29
C ILE A 119 46.17 -24.13 43.55
N LEU A 120 44.85 -24.36 43.61
CA LEU A 120 44.23 -25.12 44.70
C LEU A 120 44.71 -26.55 44.74
N ASP A 121 44.94 -27.19 43.60
CA ASP A 121 45.51 -28.53 43.56
C ASP A 121 46.95 -28.57 44.11
N VAL A 122 47.76 -27.55 43.86
CA VAL A 122 49.10 -27.40 44.43
C VAL A 122 49.01 -27.21 45.95
N ILE A 123 48.11 -26.33 46.45
CA ILE A 123 47.91 -26.07 47.89
C ILE A 123 47.46 -27.36 48.59
N ARG A 124 46.55 -28.11 47.99
CA ARG A 124 46.11 -29.43 48.49
C ARG A 124 47.25 -30.40 48.60
N GLY A 125 48.11 -30.46 47.54
CA GLY A 125 49.29 -31.31 47.56
C GLY A 125 50.27 -30.94 48.66
N VAL A 126 50.49 -29.67 48.93
CA VAL A 126 51.33 -29.17 50.07
C VAL A 126 50.68 -29.52 51.41
N ALA A 127 49.37 -29.39 51.54
CA ALA A 127 48.64 -29.76 52.78
C ALA A 127 48.72 -31.30 53.01
N ASP A 128 48.60 -32.13 51.99
CA ASP A 128 48.79 -33.59 52.07
C ASP A 128 50.21 -33.96 52.57
N GLN A 129 51.24 -33.35 51.95
CA GLN A 129 52.60 -33.51 52.39
C GLN A 129 52.81 -33.06 53.81
N THR A 130 52.29 -31.95 54.21
CA THR A 130 52.37 -31.37 55.58
C THR A 130 51.72 -32.33 56.58
N ASN A 131 50.57 -32.89 56.24
CA ASN A 131 49.87 -33.86 57.05
C ASN A 131 50.67 -35.11 57.29
N LEU A 132 51.33 -35.62 56.21
CA LEU A 132 52.24 -36.77 56.32
C LEU A 132 53.50 -36.49 57.12
N LEU A 133 54.10 -35.30 56.96
CA LEU A 133 55.24 -34.87 57.77
C LEU A 133 54.91 -34.76 59.26
N ALA A 134 53.73 -34.16 59.56
CA ALA A 134 53.20 -34.02 60.93
C ALA A 134 52.92 -35.40 61.54
N LEU A 135 52.35 -36.34 60.78
CA LEU A 135 52.11 -37.69 61.24
C LEU A 135 53.44 -38.39 61.58
N ASN A 136 54.48 -38.31 60.73
CA ASN A 136 55.79 -38.86 60.96
C ASN A 136 56.44 -38.23 62.20
N ALA A 137 56.30 -36.90 62.38
CA ALA A 137 56.83 -36.22 63.58
C ALA A 137 56.08 -36.66 64.87
N ALA A 138 54.75 -36.88 64.80
CA ALA A 138 53.97 -37.39 65.94
C ALA A 138 54.37 -38.79 66.32
N ILE A 139 54.64 -39.64 65.31
CA ILE A 139 55.17 -41.02 65.56
C ILE A 139 56.55 -41.01 66.24
N GLU A 140 57.49 -40.18 65.78
CA GLU A 140 58.85 -40.12 66.34
C GLU A 140 58.79 -39.41 67.74
N ALA A 141 57.93 -38.45 67.95
CA ALA A 141 57.69 -37.87 69.27
C ALA A 141 57.16 -38.90 70.29
N ALA A 142 56.19 -39.72 69.87
CA ALA A 142 55.74 -40.88 70.70
C ALA A 142 56.82 -41.87 71.01
N ARG A 143 57.78 -42.11 70.09
CA ARG A 143 58.91 -42.97 70.25
C ARG A 143 59.94 -42.44 71.24
N ALA A 144 60.06 -41.09 71.39
CA ALA A 144 60.95 -40.43 72.34
C ALA A 144 60.40 -40.40 73.78
N GLY A 145 59.24 -40.94 74.08
CA GLY A 145 58.60 -41.04 75.39
C GLY A 145 58.40 -39.68 76.06
N GLU A 146 58.73 -39.53 77.36
CA GLU A 146 58.55 -38.30 78.13
C GLU A 146 59.28 -37.07 77.52
N HIS A 147 60.44 -37.30 76.86
CA HIS A 147 61.20 -36.23 76.17
C HIS A 147 60.54 -35.70 74.89
N GLY A 148 59.60 -36.45 74.33
CA GLY A 148 58.88 -36.09 73.04
C GLY A 148 57.54 -35.38 73.27
N ARG A 149 56.99 -35.21 74.49
CA ARG A 149 55.63 -34.72 74.71
C ARG A 149 55.32 -33.35 74.14
N GLY A 150 56.26 -32.41 74.20
CA GLY A 150 56.08 -31.09 73.57
C GLY A 150 56.05 -31.13 72.08
N PHE A 151 56.85 -31.98 71.42
CA PHE A 151 56.89 -32.21 70.02
C PHE A 151 55.63 -32.93 69.50
N ALA A 152 55.06 -33.84 70.29
CA ALA A 152 53.81 -34.52 69.93
C ALA A 152 52.60 -33.53 69.83
N VAL A 153 52.50 -32.59 70.78
CA VAL A 153 51.46 -31.57 70.75
C VAL A 153 51.55 -30.64 69.50
N VAL A 154 52.78 -30.22 69.16
CA VAL A 154 53.02 -29.41 67.96
C VAL A 154 52.72 -30.20 66.72
N ALA A 155 53.12 -31.49 66.63
CA ALA A 155 52.84 -32.35 65.50
C ALA A 155 51.30 -32.55 65.30
N ASP A 156 50.54 -32.76 66.37
CA ASP A 156 49.11 -32.92 66.29
C ASP A 156 48.41 -31.58 65.86
N GLU A 157 48.89 -30.42 66.31
CA GLU A 157 48.39 -29.11 65.87
C GLU A 157 48.67 -28.82 64.39
N VAL A 158 49.94 -29.17 63.91
CA VAL A 158 50.28 -29.06 62.49
C VAL A 158 49.39 -29.98 61.65
N ARG A 159 49.18 -31.22 62.15
CA ARG A 159 48.30 -32.19 61.47
C ARG A 159 46.83 -31.66 61.37
N THR A 160 46.31 -31.08 62.45
CA THR A 160 44.97 -30.48 62.47
C THR A 160 44.88 -29.29 61.52
N LEU A 161 45.90 -28.43 61.46
CA LEU A 161 45.98 -27.32 60.51
C LEU A 161 46.03 -27.80 59.05
N ALA A 162 46.81 -28.83 58.73
CA ALA A 162 46.92 -29.47 57.41
C ALA A 162 45.52 -29.99 56.98
N SER A 163 44.85 -30.75 57.86
CA SER A 163 43.48 -31.26 57.58
C SER A 163 42.46 -30.13 57.33
N ARG A 164 42.52 -29.07 58.13
CA ARG A 164 41.67 -27.87 57.91
C ARG A 164 41.97 -27.19 56.56
N THR A 165 43.24 -27.13 56.19
CA THR A 165 43.66 -26.55 54.89
C THR A 165 43.12 -27.42 53.74
N GLN A 166 43.20 -28.74 53.82
CA GLN A 166 42.61 -29.68 52.83
C GLN A 166 41.11 -29.48 52.72
N GLN A 167 40.36 -29.36 53.85
CA GLN A 167 38.92 -29.13 53.78
C GLN A 167 38.59 -27.79 53.13
N SER A 168 39.28 -26.70 53.52
CA SER A 168 39.07 -25.40 52.90
C SER A 168 39.37 -25.35 51.40
N THR A 169 40.45 -26.01 50.96
CA THR A 169 40.76 -26.13 49.50
C THR A 169 39.72 -26.93 48.76
N GLN A 170 39.14 -27.98 49.37
CA GLN A 170 38.07 -28.76 48.75
C GLN A 170 36.78 -27.91 48.60
N GLU A 171 36.42 -27.10 49.64
CA GLU A 171 35.26 -26.20 49.55
C GLU A 171 35.46 -25.14 48.50
N ILE A 172 36.66 -24.52 48.39
CA ILE A 172 36.96 -23.54 47.34
C ILE A 172 36.94 -24.19 45.96
N ASN A 173 37.47 -25.41 45.82
CA ASN A 173 37.44 -26.13 44.53
C ASN A 173 36.01 -26.37 44.04
N SER A 174 35.11 -26.78 44.94
CA SER A 174 33.68 -26.91 44.60
C SER A 174 33.06 -25.59 44.17
N MET A 175 33.44 -24.44 44.79
CA MET A 175 32.96 -23.11 44.34
C MET A 175 33.52 -22.74 42.95
N ILE A 176 34.77 -23.08 42.64
CA ILE A 176 35.40 -22.89 41.34
C ILE A 176 34.68 -23.71 40.25
N GLU A 177 34.38 -25.00 40.51
CA GLU A 177 33.60 -25.82 39.60
C GLU A 177 32.23 -25.21 39.26
N VAL A 178 31.51 -24.74 40.25
CA VAL A 178 30.20 -24.03 40.05
C VAL A 178 30.38 -22.76 39.21
N LEU A 179 31.47 -22.02 39.47
CA LEU A 179 31.76 -20.78 38.74
C LEU A 179 32.10 -21.06 37.27
N GLN A 180 32.89 -22.10 36.99
CA GLN A 180 33.23 -22.54 35.64
C GLN A 180 31.99 -22.99 34.87
N ALA A 181 31.14 -23.84 35.47
CA ALA A 181 29.89 -24.27 34.86
C ALA A 181 28.94 -23.06 34.59
N GLY A 182 28.91 -22.08 35.50
CA GLY A 182 28.19 -20.83 35.30
C GLY A 182 28.71 -19.99 34.13
N ALA A 183 30.04 -19.90 34.01
CA ALA A 183 30.70 -19.20 32.91
C ALA A 183 30.43 -19.85 31.56
N GLU A 184 30.54 -21.20 31.45
CA GLU A 184 30.24 -21.95 30.24
C GLU A 184 28.79 -21.71 29.78
N LYS A 185 27.83 -21.77 30.71
CA LYS A 185 26.43 -21.49 30.41
C LYS A 185 26.23 -20.07 29.93
N ALA A 186 26.91 -19.09 30.55
CA ALA A 186 26.80 -17.69 30.16
C ALA A 186 27.38 -17.47 28.73
N VAL A 187 28.49 -18.09 28.36
CA VAL A 187 29.04 -18.05 27.00
C VAL A 187 28.06 -18.64 25.98
N ALA A 188 27.43 -19.76 26.31
CA ALA A 188 26.41 -20.36 25.43
C ALA A 188 25.24 -19.41 25.18
N VAL A 189 24.73 -18.72 26.23
CA VAL A 189 23.66 -17.72 26.11
C VAL A 189 24.12 -16.52 25.27
N MET A 190 25.35 -16.04 25.43
CA MET A 190 25.90 -14.96 24.63
C MET A 190 26.01 -15.33 23.14
N ASN A 191 26.45 -16.53 22.84
CA ASN A 191 26.52 -17.02 21.45
C ASN A 191 25.12 -17.09 20.82
N GLN A 192 24.12 -17.57 21.55
CA GLN A 192 22.74 -17.57 21.09
C GLN A 192 22.22 -16.13 20.88
N GLY A 193 22.56 -15.20 21.76
CA GLY A 193 22.25 -13.77 21.61
C GLY A 193 22.85 -13.18 20.33
N LYS A 194 24.12 -13.50 20.06
CA LYS A 194 24.82 -13.09 18.82
C LYS A 194 24.12 -13.62 17.56
N GLU A 195 23.68 -14.87 17.54
CA GLU A 195 22.92 -15.43 16.43
C GLU A 195 21.57 -14.69 16.24
N GLN A 196 20.87 -14.43 17.34
CA GLN A 196 19.62 -13.68 17.28
C GLN A 196 19.79 -12.23 16.77
N THR A 197 20.86 -11.54 17.14
CA THR A 197 21.13 -10.20 16.61
C THR A 197 21.35 -10.24 15.09
N SER A 198 22.04 -11.25 14.57
CA SER A 198 22.22 -11.45 13.12
C SER A 198 20.87 -11.65 12.39
N VAL A 199 19.99 -12.48 12.95
CA VAL A 199 18.64 -12.69 12.40
C VAL A 199 17.82 -11.40 12.44
N CYS A 200 17.95 -10.59 13.50
CA CYS A 200 17.26 -9.29 13.59
C CYS A 200 17.73 -8.31 12.51
N VAL A 201 19.02 -8.23 12.21
CA VAL A 201 19.56 -7.42 11.11
C VAL A 201 18.94 -7.86 9.79
N GLU A 202 19.02 -9.16 9.46
CA GLU A 202 18.44 -9.70 8.23
C GLU A 202 16.94 -9.35 8.08
N LYS A 203 16.15 -9.51 9.16
CA LYS A 203 14.73 -9.18 9.15
C LYS A 203 14.47 -7.68 8.96
N THR A 204 15.31 -6.84 9.54
CA THR A 204 15.19 -5.39 9.37
C THR A 204 15.56 -4.95 7.95
N GLU A 205 16.56 -5.57 7.33
CA GLU A 205 16.91 -5.35 5.92
C GLU A 205 15.77 -5.77 4.98
N GLN A 206 15.16 -6.94 5.22
CA GLN A 206 13.96 -7.38 4.48
C GLN A 206 12.81 -6.38 4.61
N SER A 207 12.61 -5.81 5.81
CA SER A 207 11.61 -4.76 6.04
C SER A 207 11.92 -3.48 5.25
N THR A 208 13.18 -3.08 5.18
CA THR A 208 13.62 -1.91 4.41
C THR A 208 13.39 -2.12 2.90
N GLN A 209 13.65 -3.33 2.39
CA GLN A 209 13.35 -3.67 1.00
C GLN A 209 11.84 -3.63 0.70
N ALA A 210 11.01 -4.12 1.62
CA ALA A 210 9.56 -4.05 1.49
C ALA A 210 9.05 -2.59 1.47
N LEU A 211 9.63 -1.72 2.29
CA LEU A 211 9.32 -0.28 2.29
C LEU A 211 9.68 0.39 0.97
N GLN A 212 10.79 0.01 0.33
CA GLN A 212 11.14 0.53 -0.99
C GLN A 212 10.09 0.16 -2.04
N LEU A 213 9.60 -1.09 -2.02
CA LEU A 213 8.52 -1.52 -2.93
C LEU A 213 7.20 -0.76 -2.66
N ILE A 214 6.92 -0.42 -1.40
CA ILE A 214 5.76 0.41 -1.03
C ILE A 214 5.93 1.83 -1.58
N SER A 215 7.08 2.45 -1.41
CA SER A 215 7.37 3.79 -1.95
C SER A 215 7.23 3.82 -3.48
N ASP A 216 7.75 2.83 -4.19
CA ASP A 216 7.60 2.70 -5.65
C ASP A 216 6.11 2.57 -6.06
N ALA A 217 5.30 1.84 -5.29
CA ALA A 217 3.87 1.70 -5.55
C ALA A 217 3.11 3.00 -5.26
N VAL A 218 3.50 3.73 -4.21
CA VAL A 218 2.96 5.04 -3.83
C VAL A 218 3.23 6.06 -4.95
N HIS A 219 4.44 6.12 -5.50
CA HIS A 219 4.76 6.99 -6.64
C HIS A 219 3.92 6.66 -7.88
N LYS A 220 3.73 5.38 -8.21
CA LYS A 220 2.84 4.99 -9.31
C LYS A 220 1.39 5.39 -9.07
N ALA A 221 0.90 5.25 -7.84
CA ALA A 221 -0.44 5.66 -7.47
C ALA A 221 -0.61 7.19 -7.59
N TYR A 222 0.42 7.97 -7.26
CA TYR A 222 0.46 9.42 -7.48
C TYR A 222 0.27 9.77 -8.96
N ASP A 223 1.06 9.16 -9.84
CA ASP A 223 0.98 9.42 -11.28
C ASP A 223 -0.40 9.09 -11.84
N VAL A 224 -0.97 7.94 -11.46
CA VAL A 224 -2.33 7.54 -11.89
C VAL A 224 -3.39 8.49 -11.37
N SER A 225 -3.33 8.89 -10.09
CA SER A 225 -4.31 9.83 -9.51
C SER A 225 -4.22 11.21 -10.15
N SER A 226 -3.01 11.67 -10.48
CA SER A 226 -2.79 12.92 -11.22
C SER A 226 -3.43 12.86 -12.62
N GLN A 227 -3.27 11.74 -13.34
CA GLN A 227 -3.92 11.53 -14.64
C GLN A 227 -5.44 11.50 -14.53
N ILE A 228 -5.99 10.87 -13.49
CA ILE A 228 -7.44 10.85 -13.23
C ILE A 228 -7.98 12.26 -12.99
N ALA A 229 -7.30 13.07 -12.17
CA ALA A 229 -7.69 14.46 -11.91
C ALA A 229 -7.69 15.28 -13.20
N GLN A 230 -6.66 15.11 -14.04
CA GLN A 230 -6.57 15.78 -15.33
C GLN A 230 -7.69 15.35 -16.30
N ALA A 231 -7.94 14.04 -16.42
CA ALA A 231 -9.00 13.51 -17.27
C ALA A 231 -10.39 14.00 -16.82
N ALA A 232 -10.64 14.08 -15.51
CA ALA A 232 -11.89 14.63 -14.97
C ALA A 232 -12.06 16.11 -15.30
N LYS A 233 -10.99 16.91 -15.28
CA LYS A 233 -11.03 18.32 -15.72
C LYS A 233 -11.34 18.45 -17.20
N GLU A 234 -10.74 17.60 -18.04
CA GLU A 234 -11.03 17.57 -19.48
C GLU A 234 -12.48 17.15 -19.75
N GLN A 235 -13.00 16.13 -19.06
CA GLN A 235 -14.41 15.74 -19.15
C GLN A 235 -15.37 16.87 -18.76
N ASN A 236 -15.00 17.68 -17.78
CA ASN A 236 -15.78 18.83 -17.38
C ASN A 236 -15.89 19.86 -18.52
N VAL A 237 -14.77 20.18 -19.18
CA VAL A 237 -14.75 21.07 -20.36
C VAL A 237 -15.61 20.51 -21.49
N VAL A 238 -15.45 19.23 -21.80
CA VAL A 238 -16.23 18.58 -22.86
C VAL A 238 -17.73 18.57 -22.54
N SER A 239 -18.12 18.35 -21.29
CA SER A 239 -19.51 18.40 -20.86
C SER A 239 -20.11 19.81 -21.07
N GLN A 240 -19.34 20.85 -20.79
CA GLN A 240 -19.77 22.23 -21.05
C GLN A 240 -19.95 22.49 -22.55
N GLU A 241 -19.02 22.05 -23.39
CA GLU A 241 -19.13 22.18 -24.83
C GLU A 241 -20.36 21.43 -25.41
N ILE A 242 -20.63 20.23 -24.86
CA ILE A 242 -21.83 19.47 -25.24
C ILE A 242 -23.09 20.24 -24.89
N SER A 243 -23.15 20.86 -23.68
CA SER A 243 -24.31 21.66 -23.28
C SER A 243 -24.57 22.83 -24.23
N GLU A 244 -23.53 23.55 -24.64
CA GLU A 244 -23.64 24.63 -25.62
C GLU A 244 -24.15 24.15 -26.98
N LYS A 245 -23.64 22.95 -27.43
CA LYS A 245 -24.11 22.37 -28.70
C LYS A 245 -25.55 21.91 -28.64
N LEU A 246 -26.00 21.36 -27.50
CA LEU A 246 -27.39 20.96 -27.31
C LEU A 246 -28.34 22.17 -27.37
N GLU A 247 -27.98 23.32 -26.78
CA GLU A 247 -28.73 24.55 -26.88
C GLU A 247 -28.88 25.00 -28.35
N ASN A 248 -27.81 24.94 -29.14
CA ASN A 248 -27.86 25.23 -30.56
C ASN A 248 -28.76 24.26 -31.34
N ILE A 249 -28.75 22.96 -31.00
CA ILE A 249 -29.64 21.97 -31.66
C ILE A 249 -31.08 22.22 -31.32
N VAL A 250 -31.41 22.67 -30.09
CA VAL A 250 -32.78 23.08 -29.70
C VAL A 250 -33.24 24.22 -30.57
N ASN A 251 -32.42 25.25 -30.78
CA ASN A 251 -32.75 26.40 -31.61
C ASN A 251 -32.99 25.98 -33.06
N ILE A 252 -32.16 25.13 -33.64
CA ILE A 252 -32.33 24.60 -35.01
C ILE A 252 -33.63 23.78 -35.12
N ALA A 253 -33.94 22.96 -34.13
CA ALA A 253 -35.16 22.17 -34.07
C ALA A 253 -36.41 23.08 -34.04
N GLU A 254 -36.35 24.18 -33.29
CA GLU A 254 -37.42 25.16 -33.26
C GLU A 254 -37.63 25.87 -34.61
N GLU A 255 -36.55 26.36 -35.24
CA GLU A 255 -36.58 26.93 -36.58
C GLU A 255 -37.13 25.96 -37.63
N THR A 256 -36.71 24.71 -37.56
CA THR A 256 -37.17 23.64 -38.47
C THR A 256 -38.70 23.38 -38.26
N SER A 257 -39.15 23.39 -37.01
CA SER A 257 -40.57 23.24 -36.66
C SER A 257 -41.41 24.37 -37.27
N VAL A 258 -40.94 25.60 -37.10
CA VAL A 258 -41.62 26.77 -37.70
C VAL A 258 -41.63 26.65 -39.24
N GLY A 259 -40.52 26.29 -39.87
CA GLY A 259 -40.44 26.08 -41.32
C GLY A 259 -41.37 24.97 -41.81
N ALA A 260 -41.48 23.86 -41.06
CA ALA A 260 -42.43 22.78 -41.40
C ALA A 260 -43.87 23.23 -41.33
N HIS A 261 -44.24 23.98 -40.28
CA HIS A 261 -45.63 24.55 -40.17
C HIS A 261 -45.95 25.49 -41.34
N GLN A 262 -45.01 26.36 -41.69
CA GLN A 262 -45.21 27.31 -42.79
C GLN A 262 -45.32 26.57 -44.13
N THR A 263 -44.49 25.55 -44.36
CA THR A 263 -44.54 24.70 -45.58
C THR A 263 -45.87 23.95 -45.66
N SER A 264 -46.36 23.39 -44.55
CA SER A 264 -47.68 22.72 -44.50
C SER A 264 -48.83 23.68 -44.84
N ALA A 265 -48.80 24.91 -44.25
CA ALA A 265 -49.82 25.94 -44.58
C ALA A 265 -49.80 26.33 -46.06
N SER A 266 -48.60 26.58 -46.61
CA SER A 266 -48.45 26.91 -48.05
C SER A 266 -48.86 25.75 -48.96
N SER A 267 -48.56 24.52 -48.60
CA SER A 267 -48.99 23.32 -49.36
C SER A 267 -50.53 23.20 -49.34
N HIS A 268 -51.17 23.44 -48.22
CA HIS A 268 -52.64 23.43 -48.15
C HIS A 268 -53.27 24.50 -49.06
N GLU A 269 -52.70 25.71 -49.09
CA GLU A 269 -53.17 26.79 -49.99
C GLU A 269 -52.94 26.42 -51.46
N VAL A 270 -51.80 25.83 -51.83
CA VAL A 270 -51.53 25.35 -53.21
C VAL A 270 -52.49 24.22 -53.60
N ALA A 271 -52.78 23.27 -52.72
CA ALA A 271 -53.77 22.23 -52.96
C ALA A 271 -55.16 22.82 -53.27
N LYS A 272 -55.60 23.79 -52.47
CA LYS A 272 -56.86 24.52 -52.65
C LYS A 272 -56.91 25.25 -54.00
N LEU A 273 -55.84 25.97 -54.32
CA LEU A 273 -55.75 26.69 -55.63
C LEU A 273 -55.79 25.73 -56.83
N ALA A 274 -55.15 24.55 -56.66
CA ALA A 274 -55.19 23.52 -57.70
C ALA A 274 -56.57 22.91 -57.88
N GLU A 275 -57.34 22.69 -56.82
CA GLU A 275 -58.76 22.29 -56.85
C GLU A 275 -59.65 23.34 -57.52
N GLU A 276 -59.47 24.61 -57.14
CA GLU A 276 -60.18 25.70 -57.73
C GLU A 276 -59.91 25.83 -59.26
N LEU A 277 -58.66 25.67 -59.67
CA LEU A 277 -58.25 25.66 -61.06
C LEU A 277 -58.88 24.47 -61.81
N GLN A 278 -58.85 23.27 -61.21
CA GLN A 278 -59.49 22.08 -61.80
C GLN A 278 -60.96 22.26 -61.97
N HIS A 279 -61.67 22.88 -60.99
CA HIS A 279 -63.12 23.20 -61.11
C HIS A 279 -63.40 24.21 -62.19
N SER A 280 -62.59 25.26 -62.29
CA SER A 280 -62.70 26.28 -63.36
C SER A 280 -62.54 25.70 -64.73
N VAL A 281 -61.56 24.78 -64.94
CA VAL A 281 -61.29 24.06 -66.18
C VAL A 281 -62.49 23.14 -66.58
N GLN A 282 -63.12 22.49 -65.60
CA GLN A 282 -64.30 21.63 -65.85
C GLN A 282 -65.55 22.40 -66.30
N GLN A 283 -65.65 23.70 -66.05
CA GLN A 283 -66.75 24.55 -66.54
C GLN A 283 -66.68 24.82 -68.06
N PHE A 284 -65.46 24.67 -68.66
CA PHE A 284 -65.32 24.75 -70.12
C PHE A 284 -65.79 23.46 -70.76
N LYS A 285 -67.08 23.42 -71.18
CA LYS A 285 -67.61 22.32 -72.00
C LYS A 285 -67.02 22.46 -73.39
N VAL A 286 -66.01 21.65 -73.69
CA VAL A 286 -65.34 21.58 -75.02
C VAL A 286 -65.67 20.28 -75.66
#